data_2f4bd557818527771ff220d1fe566e2f
#
_entry.id   2f4bd557818527771ff220d1fe566e2f
#
_cell.length_a   1.000
_cell.length_b   1.000
_cell.length_c   1.000
_cell.angle_alpha   90.00
_cell.angle_beta   90.00
_cell.angle_gamma   90.00
#
_symmetry.space_group_name_H-M   'P 1'
#
loop_
_entity.id
_entity.type
_entity.pdbx_description
1 polymer ?
#
loop_
_entity_poly.entity_id
_entity_poly.type
_entity_poly.pdbx_seq_one_letter_code
_entity_poly.pdbx_strand_id
1 'polypeptide(L)'
;TASIDRIMYYPYYRFSANCAVPTLFGRKTMTVNCLVDGLSGLGATASDFSTDPTTVQAEMALQLAVSAQEAERDAPRTISPQLSRKLRMIATFQIDVEPQSIVYKGFWIVRSKDTLIMVDSSSGCIHPLSSRAA
;
A
#
# COMPACT_ATOMS: atom_id res chain seq x y z
N THR A 1 10.05 -27.21 14.63
CA THR A 1 10.19 -27.11 13.18
C THR A 1 9.09 -26.23 12.60
N ALA A 2 9.47 -25.30 11.73
CA ALA A 2 8.54 -24.42 11.07
C ALA A 2 8.03 -25.06 9.77
N SER A 3 6.76 -24.87 9.48
CA SER A 3 6.17 -25.34 8.24
C SER A 3 5.30 -24.24 7.63
N ILE A 4 5.28 -24.20 6.29
CA ILE A 4 4.40 -23.26 5.58
C ILE A 4 2.98 -23.81 5.64
N ASP A 5 2.08 -23.00 6.22
CA ASP A 5 0.67 -23.34 6.33
C ASP A 5 -0.08 -22.98 5.05
N ARG A 6 0.10 -21.74 4.57
CA ARG A 6 -0.55 -21.25 3.36
C ARG A 6 0.07 -19.95 2.90
N ILE A 7 -0.34 -19.49 1.72
CA ILE A 7 -0.04 -18.15 1.25
C ILE A 7 -1.31 -17.31 1.37
N MET A 8 -1.14 -16.07 1.82
CA MET A 8 -2.22 -15.08 1.91
C MET A 8 -1.85 -13.87 1.09
N TYR A 9 -2.83 -13.26 0.46
CA TYR A 9 -2.64 -12.06 -0.34
C TYR A 9 -3.28 -10.88 0.36
N TYR A 10 -2.46 -9.88 0.66
CA TYR A 10 -2.88 -8.67 1.36
C TYR A 10 -3.20 -7.58 0.35
N PRO A 11 -4.42 -6.98 0.36
CA PRO A 11 -4.83 -6.04 -0.65
C PRO A 11 -4.36 -4.61 -0.37
N TYR A 12 -3.95 -3.92 -1.42
CA TYR A 12 -3.65 -2.50 -1.41
C TYR A 12 -4.36 -1.81 -2.56
N TYR A 13 -4.93 -0.64 -2.28
CA TYR A 13 -5.37 0.25 -3.33
C TYR A 13 -4.17 0.99 -3.87
N ARG A 14 -4.05 1.02 -5.17
CA ARG A 14 -2.99 1.73 -5.84
C ARG A 14 -3.55 2.98 -6.51
N PHE A 15 -2.91 4.11 -6.28
CA PHE A 15 -3.26 5.37 -6.91
C PHE A 15 -2.06 5.97 -7.60
N SER A 16 -2.30 6.57 -8.77
CA SER A 16 -1.34 7.45 -9.40
C SER A 16 -1.83 8.88 -9.18
N ALA A 17 -0.96 9.74 -8.73
CA ALA A 17 -1.34 11.11 -8.40
C ALA A 17 -0.52 12.09 -9.22
N ASN A 18 -1.20 13.05 -9.85
CA ASN A 18 -0.56 14.18 -10.49
C ASN A 18 -0.57 15.34 -9.51
N CYS A 19 0.62 15.82 -9.15
CA CYS A 19 0.79 16.85 -8.14
C CYS A 19 1.33 18.10 -8.80
N ALA A 20 0.62 19.22 -8.65
CA ALA A 20 1.09 20.51 -9.11
C ALA A 20 1.89 21.16 -7.98
N VAL A 21 3.17 21.39 -8.25
CA VAL A 21 4.12 21.94 -7.27
C VAL A 21 4.44 23.39 -7.69
N PRO A 22 4.28 24.36 -6.77
CA PRO A 22 4.65 25.74 -7.09
C PRO A 22 6.17 25.88 -7.24
N THR A 23 6.59 26.64 -8.25
CA THR A 23 7.99 26.97 -8.50
C THR A 23 8.13 28.45 -8.76
N LEU A 24 9.38 28.94 -8.86
CA LEU A 24 9.64 30.37 -9.15
C LEU A 24 9.07 30.81 -10.51
N PHE A 25 8.92 29.90 -11.43
CA PHE A 25 8.48 30.20 -12.80
C PHE A 25 7.12 29.59 -13.14
N GLY A 26 6.30 29.36 -12.13
CA GLY A 26 4.99 28.77 -12.30
C GLY A 26 4.83 27.46 -11.55
N ARG A 27 4.17 26.49 -12.16
CA ARG A 27 3.92 25.20 -11.52
C ARG A 27 4.58 24.07 -12.33
N LYS A 28 5.11 23.12 -11.59
CA LYS A 28 5.66 21.89 -12.16
C LYS A 28 4.76 20.72 -11.76
N THR A 29 4.48 19.84 -12.71
CA THR A 29 3.70 18.63 -12.45
C THR A 29 4.62 17.47 -12.12
N MET A 30 4.31 16.77 -11.03
CA MET A 30 5.01 15.55 -10.61
C MET A 30 4.00 14.42 -10.48
N THR A 31 4.43 13.22 -10.84
CA THR A 31 3.62 12.02 -10.65
C THR A 31 4.12 11.26 -9.44
N VAL A 32 3.22 10.91 -8.54
CA VAL A 32 3.53 10.17 -7.32
C VAL A 32 2.63 8.94 -7.26
N ASN A 33 3.21 7.80 -6.95
CA ASN A 33 2.45 6.57 -6.71
C ASN A 33 2.18 6.42 -5.22
N CYS A 34 0.96 6.02 -4.90
CA CYS A 34 0.51 5.85 -3.53
C CYS A 34 -0.17 4.50 -3.38
N LEU A 35 0.12 3.81 -2.30
CA LEU A 35 -0.55 2.59 -1.91
C LEU A 35 -1.32 2.86 -0.62
N VAL A 36 -2.58 2.45 -0.59
CA VAL A 36 -3.40 2.54 0.62
C VAL A 36 -3.74 1.12 1.06
N ASP A 37 -3.37 0.80 2.29
CA ASP A 37 -3.67 -0.49 2.89
C ASP A 37 -5.17 -0.75 2.87
N GLY A 38 -5.58 -1.85 2.25
CA GLY A 38 -7.00 -2.17 2.08
C GLY A 38 -7.70 -2.59 3.36
N LEU A 39 -6.97 -2.85 4.44
CA LEU A 39 -7.53 -3.24 5.72
C LEU A 39 -7.48 -2.10 6.73
N SER A 40 -6.35 -1.42 6.85
CA SER A 40 -6.16 -0.35 7.84
C SER A 40 -6.46 1.04 7.32
N GLY A 41 -6.40 1.25 6.01
CA GLY A 41 -6.55 2.57 5.41
C GLY A 41 -5.30 3.43 5.47
N LEU A 42 -4.20 2.90 6.01
CA LEU A 42 -2.95 3.63 6.08
C LEU A 42 -2.31 3.71 4.70
N GLY A 43 -1.82 4.88 4.35
CA GLY A 43 -1.22 5.11 3.07
C GLY A 43 0.30 5.24 3.14
N ALA A 44 0.95 4.96 2.02
CA ALA A 44 2.38 5.16 1.85
C ALA A 44 2.66 5.52 0.40
N THR A 45 3.63 6.40 0.18
CA THR A 45 4.09 6.69 -1.18
C THR A 45 5.12 5.66 -1.59
N ALA A 46 5.12 5.31 -2.88
CA ALA A 46 6.07 4.37 -3.43
C ALA A 46 6.75 5.01 -4.64
N SER A 47 8.07 4.84 -4.76
CA SER A 47 8.80 5.39 -5.90
C SER A 47 8.46 4.60 -7.16
N ASP A 48 8.71 3.31 -7.13
CA ASP A 48 8.38 2.39 -8.22
C ASP A 48 8.21 1.01 -7.66
N PHE A 49 7.25 0.28 -8.19
CA PHE A 49 7.13 -1.14 -7.93
C PHE A 49 6.56 -1.82 -9.17
N SER A 50 7.07 -2.98 -9.45
CA SER A 50 6.58 -3.78 -10.55
C SER A 50 5.50 -4.73 -10.04
N THR A 51 4.47 -4.91 -10.83
CA THR A 51 3.40 -5.86 -10.52
C THR A 51 3.35 -6.92 -11.61
N ASP A 52 3.20 -8.16 -11.20
CA ASP A 52 2.93 -9.24 -12.13
C ASP A 52 1.43 -9.35 -12.32
N PRO A 53 0.94 -9.32 -13.57
CA PRO A 53 -0.50 -9.44 -13.82
C PRO A 53 -0.96 -10.88 -13.63
N THR A 54 -0.98 -11.34 -12.39
CA THR A 54 -1.38 -12.68 -12.01
C THR A 54 -2.75 -12.63 -11.35
N THR A 55 -3.59 -13.61 -11.65
CA THR A 55 -4.88 -13.73 -11.01
C THR A 55 -4.72 -14.32 -9.62
N VAL A 56 -5.26 -13.64 -8.61
CA VAL A 56 -5.27 -14.10 -7.23
C VAL A 56 -6.62 -14.76 -6.95
N GLN A 57 -6.59 -15.97 -6.38
CA GLN A 57 -7.81 -16.67 -6.00
C GLN A 57 -8.47 -15.97 -4.80
N ALA A 58 -9.77 -15.76 -4.88
CA ALA A 58 -10.50 -14.98 -3.86
C ALA A 58 -10.37 -15.55 -2.46
N GLU A 59 -10.34 -16.88 -2.32
CA GLU A 59 -10.20 -17.53 -1.01
C GLU A 59 -8.83 -17.34 -0.37
N MET A 60 -7.82 -16.96 -1.14
CA MET A 60 -6.49 -16.68 -0.65
C MET A 60 -6.26 -15.21 -0.37
N ALA A 61 -7.18 -14.35 -0.76
CA ALA A 61 -7.07 -12.92 -0.58
C ALA A 61 -7.84 -12.47 0.67
N LEU A 62 -7.24 -11.59 1.46
CA LEU A 62 -7.95 -10.95 2.56
C LEU A 62 -8.97 -9.98 1.99
N GLN A 63 -10.11 -9.89 2.66
CA GLN A 63 -11.18 -9.01 2.23
C GLN A 63 -10.87 -7.56 2.56
N LEU A 64 -11.24 -6.67 1.64
CA LEU A 64 -11.09 -5.24 1.85
C LEU A 64 -11.99 -4.76 2.99
N ALA A 65 -11.41 -4.05 3.96
CA ALA A 65 -12.14 -3.42 5.04
C ALA A 65 -12.36 -1.93 4.79
N VAL A 66 -11.54 -1.34 3.92
CA VAL A 66 -11.64 0.07 3.53
C VAL A 66 -12.23 0.13 2.13
N SER A 67 -13.21 0.99 1.92
CA SER A 67 -13.82 1.16 0.60
C SER A 67 -12.89 1.90 -0.35
N ALA A 68 -13.09 1.71 -1.66
CA ALA A 68 -12.32 2.42 -2.67
C ALA A 68 -12.49 3.94 -2.54
N GLN A 69 -13.70 4.40 -2.20
CA GLN A 69 -13.97 5.83 -2.01
C GLN A 69 -13.20 6.40 -0.82
N GLU A 70 -13.16 5.68 0.29
CA GLU A 70 -12.41 6.11 1.46
C GLU A 70 -10.91 6.18 1.16
N ALA A 71 -10.39 5.17 0.47
CA ALA A 71 -8.98 5.13 0.11
C ALA A 71 -8.60 6.29 -0.82
N GLU A 72 -9.45 6.58 -1.82
CA GLU A 72 -9.23 7.67 -2.75
C GLU A 72 -9.27 9.03 -2.05
N ARG A 73 -10.23 9.21 -1.14
CA ARG A 73 -10.35 10.44 -0.35
C ARG A 73 -9.12 10.67 0.53
N ASP A 74 -8.56 9.61 1.09
CA ASP A 74 -7.46 9.71 2.05
C ASP A 74 -6.08 9.71 1.38
N ALA A 75 -5.97 9.33 0.11
CA ALA A 75 -4.69 9.30 -0.60
C ALA A 75 -3.96 10.66 -0.61
N PRO A 76 -4.61 11.80 -0.88
CA PRO A 76 -3.93 13.09 -0.85
C PRO A 76 -3.35 13.42 0.52
N ARG A 77 -3.97 12.97 1.60
CA ARG A 77 -3.49 13.20 2.98
C ARG A 77 -2.17 12.48 3.25
N THR A 78 -1.92 11.39 2.54
CA THR A 78 -0.64 10.68 2.61
C THR A 78 0.41 11.37 1.74
N ILE A 79 0.02 11.80 0.56
CA ILE A 79 0.95 12.33 -0.45
C ILE A 79 1.46 13.71 -0.06
N SER A 80 0.60 14.59 0.44
CA SER A 80 0.96 15.98 0.73
C SER A 80 2.11 16.11 1.73
N PRO A 81 2.10 15.44 2.90
CA PRO A 81 3.22 15.52 3.83
C PRO A 81 4.52 14.94 3.25
N GLN A 82 4.42 13.91 2.42
CA GLN A 82 5.59 13.31 1.78
C GLN A 82 6.24 14.28 0.79
N LEU A 83 5.42 14.99 0.02
CA LEU A 83 5.92 16.01 -0.90
C LEU A 83 6.60 17.14 -0.15
N SER A 84 5.99 17.61 0.95
CA SER A 84 6.57 18.69 1.77
C SER A 84 7.96 18.30 2.27
N ARG A 85 8.12 17.08 2.74
CA ARG A 85 9.43 16.59 3.23
C ARG A 85 10.43 16.42 2.10
N LYS A 86 10.01 15.83 0.99
CA LYS A 86 10.88 15.57 -0.15
C LYS A 86 11.37 16.85 -0.80
N LEU A 87 10.50 17.83 -0.94
CA LEU A 87 10.80 19.10 -1.60
C LEU A 87 11.30 20.16 -0.63
N ARG A 88 11.29 19.89 0.67
CA ARG A 88 11.71 20.82 1.73
C ARG A 88 10.99 22.16 1.63
N MET A 89 9.68 22.09 1.36
CA MET A 89 8.85 23.28 1.28
C MET A 89 7.52 23.05 1.96
N ILE A 90 6.96 24.12 2.51
CA ILE A 90 5.61 24.13 3.05
C ILE A 90 4.75 24.83 2.01
N ALA A 91 3.84 24.10 1.39
CA ALA A 91 2.99 24.62 0.36
C ALA A 91 1.71 23.81 0.29
N THR A 92 0.68 24.40 -0.30
CA THR A 92 -0.53 23.67 -0.67
C THR A 92 -0.31 23.10 -2.05
N PHE A 93 -0.33 21.78 -2.14
CA PHE A 93 -0.19 21.08 -3.41
C PHE A 93 -1.56 20.74 -3.94
N GLN A 94 -1.74 20.95 -5.24
CA GLN A 94 -2.92 20.46 -5.92
C GLN A 94 -2.64 19.01 -6.32
N ILE A 95 -3.40 18.08 -5.76
CA ILE A 95 -3.16 16.64 -5.92
C ILE A 95 -4.39 16.02 -6.55
N ASP A 96 -4.24 15.52 -7.76
CA ASP A 96 -5.29 14.79 -8.47
C ASP A 96 -4.94 13.32 -8.49
N VAL A 97 -5.74 12.51 -7.79
CA VAL A 97 -5.50 11.07 -7.72
C VAL A 97 -6.33 10.34 -8.74
N GLU A 98 -5.73 9.32 -9.34
CA GLU A 98 -6.38 8.44 -10.29
C GLU A 98 -6.26 7.00 -9.78
N PRO A 99 -7.41 6.32 -9.54
CA PRO A 99 -7.36 4.95 -9.06
C PRO A 99 -6.81 4.01 -10.12
N GLN A 100 -5.98 3.09 -9.67
CA GLN A 100 -5.43 2.00 -10.47
C GLN A 100 -6.03 0.68 -10.00
N SER A 101 -5.57 -0.42 -10.55
CA SER A 101 -6.03 -1.73 -10.11
C SER A 101 -5.54 -2.04 -8.69
N ILE A 102 -6.34 -2.82 -7.96
CA ILE A 102 -5.94 -3.31 -6.64
C ILE A 102 -4.74 -4.22 -6.82
N VAL A 103 -3.72 -4.04 -5.98
CA VAL A 103 -2.54 -4.89 -5.97
C VAL A 103 -2.52 -5.71 -4.70
N TYR A 104 -2.01 -6.93 -4.82
CA TYR A 104 -1.94 -7.86 -3.71
C TYR A 104 -0.49 -8.19 -3.42
N LYS A 105 -0.15 -8.19 -2.15
CA LYS A 105 1.18 -8.60 -1.70
C LYS A 105 1.06 -9.98 -1.06
N GLY A 106 1.86 -10.93 -1.53
CA GLY A 106 1.86 -12.28 -1.01
C GLY A 106 2.62 -12.40 0.31
N PHE A 107 2.03 -13.10 1.25
CA PHE A 107 2.66 -13.45 2.52
C PHE A 107 2.54 -14.93 2.76
N TRP A 108 3.62 -15.54 3.22
CA TRP A 108 3.62 -16.91 3.68
C TRP A 108 3.15 -16.93 5.13
N ILE A 109 2.14 -17.74 5.41
CA ILE A 109 1.74 -18.01 6.79
C ILE A 109 2.51 -19.23 7.24
N VAL A 110 3.38 -19.04 8.21
CA VAL A 110 4.27 -20.08 8.71
C VAL A 110 3.86 -20.44 10.11
N ARG A 111 3.66 -21.73 10.35
CA ARG A 111 3.37 -22.25 11.67
C ARG A 111 4.66 -22.77 12.29
N SER A 112 4.99 -22.25 13.46
CA SER A 112 6.12 -22.70 14.24
C SER A 112 5.64 -22.96 15.66
N LYS A 113 5.56 -24.22 16.06
CA LYS A 113 4.93 -24.67 17.32
C LYS A 113 3.47 -24.16 17.33
N ASP A 114 3.08 -23.37 18.32
CA ASP A 114 1.72 -22.84 18.43
C ASP A 114 1.63 -21.38 17.93
N THR A 115 2.67 -20.90 17.26
CA THR A 115 2.76 -19.52 16.82
C THR A 115 2.61 -19.43 15.30
N LEU A 116 1.79 -18.50 14.85
CA LEU A 116 1.68 -18.16 13.44
C LEU A 116 2.52 -16.93 13.14
N ILE A 117 3.27 -17.00 12.07
CA ILE A 117 4.16 -15.93 11.61
C ILE A 117 3.81 -15.61 10.18
N MET A 118 3.75 -14.33 9.86
CA MET A 118 3.55 -13.86 8.51
C MET A 118 4.89 -13.42 7.93
N VAL A 119 5.29 -14.01 6.80
CA VAL A 119 6.56 -13.72 6.14
C VAL A 119 6.27 -13.06 4.80
N ASP A 120 6.82 -11.88 4.59
CA ASP A 120 6.70 -11.17 3.32
C ASP A 120 7.42 -11.95 2.23
N SER A 121 6.69 -12.35 1.18
CA SER A 121 7.24 -13.20 0.12
C SER A 121 8.30 -12.48 -0.73
N SER A 122 8.32 -11.15 -0.73
CA SER A 122 9.28 -10.39 -1.54
C SER A 122 10.52 -9.97 -0.75
N SER A 123 10.39 -9.64 0.52
CA SER A 123 11.50 -9.14 1.35
C SER A 123 11.99 -10.13 2.39
N GLY A 124 11.21 -11.14 2.72
CA GLY A 124 11.52 -12.07 3.79
C GLY A 124 11.31 -11.51 5.19
N CYS A 125 10.77 -10.30 5.31
CA CYS A 125 10.48 -9.69 6.61
C CYS A 125 9.44 -10.51 7.37
N ILE A 126 9.66 -10.65 8.67
CA ILE A 126 8.81 -11.44 9.54
C ILE A 126 7.89 -10.52 10.35
N HIS A 127 6.59 -10.82 10.31
CA HIS A 127 5.60 -10.11 11.09
C HIS A 127 4.86 -11.11 11.97
N PRO A 128 5.04 -11.07 13.30
CA PRO A 128 4.30 -11.98 14.17
C PRO A 128 2.81 -11.71 14.09
N LEU A 129 2.03 -12.77 13.99
CA LEU A 129 0.59 -12.66 14.05
C LEU A 129 0.13 -12.88 15.49
N SER A 130 -0.80 -12.04 15.94
CA SER A 130 -1.41 -12.22 17.24
C SER A 130 -2.23 -13.51 17.23
N SER A 131 -2.13 -14.30 18.30
CA SER A 131 -2.96 -15.49 18.49
C SER A 131 -4.45 -15.15 18.61
N ARG A 132 -4.77 -13.87 18.78
CA ARG A 132 -6.15 -13.36 18.83
C ARG A 132 -6.66 -12.86 17.50
N ALA A 133 -5.86 -12.93 16.46
CA ALA A 133 -6.29 -12.54 15.13
C ALA A 133 -7.24 -13.61 14.60
N ALA A 134 -8.40 -13.67 15.16
CA ALA A 134 -9.46 -14.55 14.72
C ALA A 134 -10.49 -13.74 13.97
#